data_c8a071f372098462558a6fa34c5628bb
#
_entry.id   c8a071f372098462558a6fa34c5628bb
#
_cell.length_a   1.000
_cell.length_b   1.000
_cell.length_c   1.000
_cell.angle_alpha   90.00
_cell.angle_beta   90.00
_cell.angle_gamma   90.00
#
_symmetry.space_group_name_H-M   'P 1'
#
loop_
_entity.id
_entity.type
_entity.pdbx_description
1 polymer ?
#
loop_
_entity_poly.entity_id
_entity_poly.type
_entity_poly.pdbx_seq_one_letter_code
_entity_poly.pdbx_strand_id
1 'polypeptide(L)'
;MIVPCYNEQGTILTLLKHVAESPWVREIIVVDDGSTDETRQILTSVDDPIVRVVLHERNQGKGAALRTGFREATSEFVIVQDADLEYDPNEFGDLLPPILDDKADVVFGSRFLSGRPHRVLYFWHSMGNRLLTLASNMFTGLNLSDMETCYKLFRREVLESITIEENRFGFEPEITAKVAKGGWRIYEVGISYSGRTYAEGKKIGRRDAARAIYCIVRYSRVGDRFRRRG
;
A
#
# COMPACT_ATOMS: atom_id res chain seq x y z
N MET A 1 -2.47 -7.21 -9.26
CA MET A 1 -1.71 -6.08 -8.65
C MET A 1 -2.48 -4.80 -8.79
N ILE A 2 -2.45 -3.92 -7.78
CA ILE A 2 -3.09 -2.60 -7.82
C ILE A 2 -2.00 -1.52 -7.76
N VAL A 3 -2.02 -0.60 -8.72
CA VAL A 3 -1.05 0.50 -8.84
C VAL A 3 -1.80 1.83 -8.76
N PRO A 4 -1.88 2.48 -7.58
CA PRO A 4 -2.37 3.85 -7.49
C PRO A 4 -1.34 4.80 -8.12
N CYS A 5 -1.77 5.64 -9.04
CA CYS A 5 -0.89 6.50 -9.83
C CYS A 5 -1.39 7.94 -9.83
N TYR A 6 -0.49 8.90 -9.56
CA TYR A 6 -0.78 10.34 -9.67
C TYR A 6 0.50 11.12 -9.97
N ASN A 7 0.59 11.71 -11.16
CA ASN A 7 1.74 12.47 -11.63
C ASN A 7 3.05 11.68 -11.51
N GLU A 8 3.14 10.57 -12.24
CA GLU A 8 4.28 9.65 -12.27
C GLU A 8 4.75 9.37 -13.72
N GLN A 9 4.68 10.38 -14.60
CA GLN A 9 5.07 10.27 -16.01
C GLN A 9 6.49 9.74 -16.21
N GLY A 10 7.40 10.00 -15.26
CA GLY A 10 8.80 9.56 -15.35
C GLY A 10 9.06 8.12 -14.92
N THR A 11 8.11 7.46 -14.24
CA THR A 11 8.32 6.15 -13.61
C THR A 11 7.35 5.08 -14.07
N ILE A 12 6.13 5.47 -14.44
CA ILE A 12 5.04 4.51 -14.65
C ILE A 12 5.33 3.47 -15.74
N LEU A 13 5.89 3.84 -16.88
CA LEU A 13 6.22 2.87 -17.94
C LEU A 13 7.30 1.88 -17.50
N THR A 14 8.33 2.37 -16.81
CA THR A 14 9.40 1.52 -16.28
C THR A 14 8.84 0.54 -15.27
N LEU A 15 7.97 1.01 -14.37
CA LEU A 15 7.29 0.14 -13.40
C LEU A 15 6.47 -0.94 -14.10
N LEU A 16 5.59 -0.55 -15.02
CA LEU A 16 4.71 -1.51 -15.72
C LEU A 16 5.51 -2.59 -16.45
N LYS A 17 6.63 -2.22 -17.07
CA LYS A 17 7.52 -3.18 -17.71
C LYS A 17 8.10 -4.17 -16.70
N HIS A 18 8.67 -3.70 -15.58
CA HIS A 18 9.24 -4.57 -14.56
C HIS A 18 8.18 -5.49 -13.94
N VAL A 19 6.97 -4.98 -13.73
CA VAL A 19 5.85 -5.74 -13.16
C VAL A 19 5.35 -6.80 -14.15
N ALA A 20 5.24 -6.47 -15.44
CA ALA A 20 4.79 -7.41 -16.48
C ALA A 20 5.79 -8.55 -16.71
N GLU A 21 7.08 -8.33 -16.47
CA GLU A 21 8.12 -9.36 -16.52
C GLU A 21 8.07 -10.33 -15.34
N SER A 22 7.34 -10.00 -14.27
CA SER A 22 7.22 -10.85 -13.08
C SER A 22 6.38 -12.11 -13.35
N PRO A 23 6.88 -13.31 -13.08
CA PRO A 23 6.14 -14.56 -13.30
C PRO A 23 4.91 -14.70 -12.37
N TRP A 24 4.81 -13.87 -11.36
CA TRP A 24 3.76 -13.93 -10.34
C TRP A 24 2.56 -13.04 -10.64
N VAL A 25 2.70 -12.07 -11.56
CA VAL A 25 1.65 -11.12 -11.90
C VAL A 25 0.83 -11.62 -13.09
N ARG A 26 -0.49 -11.58 -12.95
CA ARG A 26 -1.46 -11.97 -13.98
C ARG A 26 -2.41 -10.84 -14.38
N GLU A 27 -2.53 -9.85 -13.53
CA GLU A 27 -3.41 -8.71 -13.70
C GLU A 27 -2.80 -7.48 -13.05
N ILE A 28 -2.71 -6.39 -13.78
CA ILE A 28 -2.23 -5.09 -13.31
C ILE A 28 -3.37 -4.09 -13.47
N ILE A 29 -3.88 -3.55 -12.36
CA ILE A 29 -4.90 -2.50 -12.37
C ILE A 29 -4.23 -1.21 -11.96
N VAL A 30 -4.05 -0.32 -12.93
CA VAL A 30 -3.52 1.02 -12.69
C VAL A 30 -4.70 1.96 -12.51
N VAL A 31 -4.74 2.64 -11.36
CA VAL A 31 -5.76 3.67 -11.11
C VAL A 31 -5.08 5.04 -11.20
N ASP A 32 -5.28 5.74 -12.32
CA ASP A 32 -4.86 7.13 -12.48
C ASP A 32 -5.78 8.04 -11.68
N ASP A 33 -5.28 8.60 -10.60
CA ASP A 33 -6.04 9.44 -9.69
C ASP A 33 -6.09 10.91 -10.15
N GLY A 34 -6.46 11.12 -11.41
CA GLY A 34 -6.64 12.46 -11.98
C GLY A 34 -5.32 13.18 -12.22
N SER A 35 -4.31 12.50 -12.79
CA SER A 35 -3.03 13.10 -13.14
C SER A 35 -3.16 14.32 -14.05
N THR A 36 -2.30 15.31 -13.82
CA THR A 36 -2.27 16.60 -14.53
C THR A 36 -1.04 16.78 -15.43
N ASP A 37 -0.12 15.82 -15.38
CA ASP A 37 1.04 15.69 -16.25
C ASP A 37 0.75 14.71 -17.41
N GLU A 38 1.78 14.21 -18.09
CA GLU A 38 1.64 13.27 -19.22
C GLU A 38 1.27 11.84 -18.79
N THR A 39 1.19 11.54 -17.49
CA THR A 39 0.91 10.18 -16.95
C THR A 39 -0.32 9.55 -17.61
N ARG A 40 -1.43 10.31 -17.74
CA ARG A 40 -2.68 9.82 -18.32
C ARG A 40 -2.54 9.45 -19.79
N GLN A 41 -1.82 10.27 -20.57
CA GLN A 41 -1.57 10.00 -21.99
C GLN A 41 -0.71 8.74 -22.15
N ILE A 42 0.30 8.61 -21.32
CA ILE A 42 1.17 7.42 -21.29
C ILE A 42 0.35 6.17 -20.97
N LEU A 43 -0.47 6.19 -19.93
CA LEU A 43 -1.29 5.05 -19.52
C LEU A 43 -2.31 4.64 -20.60
N THR A 44 -2.91 5.60 -21.28
CA THR A 44 -3.87 5.29 -22.37
C THR A 44 -3.21 4.72 -23.62
N SER A 45 -1.90 4.86 -23.77
CA SER A 45 -1.11 4.28 -24.86
C SER A 45 -0.55 2.88 -24.56
N VAL A 46 -0.72 2.37 -23.33
CA VAL A 46 -0.26 1.03 -22.96
C VAL A 46 -1.13 -0.02 -23.64
N ASP A 47 -0.51 -0.85 -24.48
CA ASP A 47 -1.16 -1.98 -25.16
C ASP A 47 -0.57 -3.29 -24.60
N ASP A 48 -1.02 -3.66 -23.41
CA ASP A 48 -0.64 -4.92 -22.74
C ASP A 48 -1.89 -5.57 -22.18
N PRO A 49 -2.20 -6.82 -22.55
CA PRO A 49 -3.45 -7.50 -22.20
C PRO A 49 -3.63 -7.74 -20.68
N ILE A 50 -2.55 -7.73 -19.89
CA ILE A 50 -2.64 -7.87 -18.43
C ILE A 50 -2.81 -6.53 -17.71
N VAL A 51 -2.66 -5.38 -18.43
CA VAL A 51 -2.78 -4.04 -17.86
C VAL A 51 -4.18 -3.48 -18.11
N ARG A 52 -4.85 -3.13 -17.04
CA ARG A 52 -6.14 -2.42 -17.09
C ARG A 52 -6.00 -1.05 -16.42
N VAL A 53 -6.36 0.00 -17.12
CA VAL A 53 -6.29 1.37 -16.65
C VAL A 53 -7.68 1.86 -16.25
N VAL A 54 -7.79 2.41 -15.04
CA VAL A 54 -9.00 3.08 -14.54
C VAL A 54 -8.66 4.54 -14.29
N LEU A 55 -9.47 5.44 -14.83
CA LEU A 55 -9.24 6.89 -14.78
C LEU A 55 -10.22 7.57 -13.82
N HIS A 56 -9.71 8.27 -12.81
CA HIS A 56 -10.49 9.20 -12.03
C HIS A 56 -10.57 10.56 -12.74
N GLU A 57 -11.70 11.25 -12.66
CA GLU A 57 -11.87 12.59 -13.24
C GLU A 57 -10.97 13.64 -12.55
N ARG A 58 -10.71 13.48 -11.26
CA ARG A 58 -9.91 14.37 -10.43
C ARG A 58 -9.19 13.59 -9.34
N ASN A 59 -8.15 14.19 -8.77
CA ASN A 59 -7.43 13.62 -7.64
C ASN A 59 -8.36 13.48 -6.42
N GLN A 60 -8.49 12.24 -5.94
CA GLN A 60 -9.27 11.87 -4.75
C GLN A 60 -8.36 11.34 -3.63
N GLY A 61 -7.10 11.00 -3.94
CA GLY A 61 -6.08 10.50 -3.04
C GLY A 61 -5.83 9.00 -3.12
N LYS A 62 -4.66 8.57 -2.63
CA LYS A 62 -4.16 7.19 -2.72
C LYS A 62 -5.18 6.14 -2.22
N GLY A 63 -5.81 6.38 -1.06
CA GLY A 63 -6.79 5.45 -0.51
C GLY A 63 -8.04 5.31 -1.39
N ALA A 64 -8.48 6.39 -2.07
CA ALA A 64 -9.58 6.33 -3.02
C ALA A 64 -9.19 5.54 -4.28
N ALA A 65 -7.97 5.73 -4.79
CA ALA A 65 -7.45 4.96 -5.92
C ALA A 65 -7.35 3.47 -5.57
N LEU A 66 -6.83 3.13 -4.39
CA LEU A 66 -6.74 1.75 -3.92
C LEU A 66 -8.14 1.12 -3.77
N ARG A 67 -9.10 1.84 -3.19
CA ARG A 67 -10.49 1.38 -3.07
C ARG A 67 -11.10 1.06 -4.44
N THR A 68 -10.83 1.89 -5.44
CA THR A 68 -11.24 1.63 -6.82
C THR A 68 -10.57 0.39 -7.37
N GLY A 69 -9.23 0.27 -7.23
CA GLY A 69 -8.48 -0.88 -7.71
C GLY A 69 -8.89 -2.19 -7.04
N PHE A 70 -9.18 -2.20 -5.74
CA PHE A 70 -9.65 -3.40 -5.03
C PHE A 70 -11.00 -3.90 -5.54
N ARG A 71 -11.92 -3.01 -5.93
CA ARG A 71 -13.21 -3.40 -6.51
C ARG A 71 -13.08 -4.01 -7.90
N GLU A 72 -12.05 -3.60 -8.64
CA GLU A 72 -11.77 -4.08 -9.99
C GLU A 72 -10.95 -5.38 -10.01
N ALA A 73 -10.32 -5.77 -8.89
CA ALA A 73 -9.47 -6.94 -8.80
C ALA A 73 -10.26 -8.24 -8.92
N THR A 74 -9.79 -9.13 -9.81
CA THR A 74 -10.41 -10.44 -10.05
C THR A 74 -9.56 -11.59 -9.54
N SER A 75 -8.26 -11.38 -9.35
CA SER A 75 -7.30 -12.40 -8.89
C SER A 75 -7.53 -12.78 -7.42
N GLU A 76 -7.17 -14.02 -7.06
CA GLU A 76 -7.28 -14.55 -5.69
C GLU A 76 -6.41 -13.79 -4.70
N PHE A 77 -5.22 -13.37 -5.14
CA PHE A 77 -4.28 -12.58 -4.33
C PHE A 77 -4.14 -11.19 -4.91
N VAL A 78 -4.10 -10.19 -4.03
CA VAL A 78 -4.00 -8.77 -4.42
C VAL A 78 -2.85 -8.12 -3.67
N ILE A 79 -1.91 -7.54 -4.40
CA ILE A 79 -0.81 -6.75 -3.84
C ILE A 79 -0.91 -5.29 -4.26
N VAL A 80 -0.52 -4.39 -3.38
CA VAL A 80 -0.38 -2.96 -3.65
C VAL A 80 1.05 -2.66 -4.08
N GLN A 81 1.21 -1.90 -5.16
CA GLN A 81 2.48 -1.41 -5.68
C GLN A 81 2.39 0.09 -5.94
N ASP A 82 3.23 0.89 -5.29
CA ASP A 82 3.33 2.32 -5.61
C ASP A 82 4.00 2.55 -6.96
N ALA A 83 3.59 3.60 -7.67
CA ALA A 83 4.05 3.90 -9.04
C ALA A 83 5.44 4.54 -9.10
N ASP A 84 6.15 4.68 -7.97
CA ASP A 84 7.32 5.54 -7.80
C ASP A 84 8.69 4.82 -7.82
N LEU A 85 8.73 3.52 -8.08
CA LEU A 85 9.93 2.68 -8.11
C LEU A 85 10.70 2.61 -6.77
N GLU A 86 10.08 3.00 -5.65
CA GLU A 86 10.72 2.86 -4.33
C GLU A 86 10.81 1.39 -3.87
N TYR A 87 9.91 0.53 -4.37
CA TYR A 87 9.82 -0.91 -4.09
C TYR A 87 10.16 -1.73 -5.33
N ASP A 88 10.83 -2.86 -5.14
CA ASP A 88 11.25 -3.76 -6.22
C ASP A 88 10.19 -4.83 -6.52
N PRO A 89 9.57 -4.83 -7.73
CA PRO A 89 8.61 -5.85 -8.12
C PRO A 89 9.12 -7.29 -8.11
N ASN A 90 10.43 -7.50 -8.21
CA ASN A 90 11.00 -8.86 -8.15
C ASN A 90 10.82 -9.52 -6.78
N GLU A 91 10.57 -8.73 -5.72
CA GLU A 91 10.37 -9.24 -4.36
C GLU A 91 8.96 -9.78 -4.09
N PHE A 92 8.03 -9.77 -5.06
CA PHE A 92 6.71 -10.37 -4.89
C PHE A 92 6.79 -11.85 -4.55
N GLY A 93 7.75 -12.57 -5.14
CA GLY A 93 7.99 -13.98 -4.86
C GLY A 93 8.28 -14.25 -3.38
N ASP A 94 8.85 -13.30 -2.65
CA ASP A 94 9.18 -13.46 -1.24
C ASP A 94 7.97 -13.27 -0.32
N LEU A 95 6.96 -12.49 -0.76
CA LEU A 95 5.73 -12.28 0.01
C LEU A 95 4.72 -13.42 -0.14
N LEU A 96 4.81 -14.21 -1.21
CA LEU A 96 3.84 -15.27 -1.54
C LEU A 96 3.90 -16.50 -0.61
N PRO A 97 5.08 -17.02 -0.18
CA PRO A 97 5.13 -18.28 0.54
C PRO A 97 4.22 -18.38 1.76
N PRO A 98 4.11 -17.37 2.66
CA PRO A 98 3.22 -17.48 3.81
C PRO A 98 1.75 -17.67 3.45
N ILE A 99 1.29 -17.08 2.33
CA ILE A 99 -0.09 -17.21 1.85
C ILE A 99 -0.29 -18.54 1.13
N LEU A 100 0.64 -18.96 0.27
CA LEU A 100 0.57 -20.22 -0.47
C LEU A 100 0.65 -21.44 0.45
N ASP A 101 1.41 -21.35 1.54
CA ASP A 101 1.50 -22.36 2.58
C ASP A 101 0.29 -22.38 3.55
N ASP A 102 -0.73 -21.56 3.29
CA ASP A 102 -1.90 -21.34 4.16
C ASP A 102 -1.57 -20.95 5.61
N LYS A 103 -0.46 -20.25 5.81
CA LYS A 103 -0.05 -19.69 7.11
C LYS A 103 -0.58 -18.29 7.35
N ALA A 104 -0.77 -17.53 6.27
CA ALA A 104 -1.17 -16.12 6.31
C ALA A 104 -2.38 -15.85 5.40
N ASP A 105 -3.16 -14.84 5.77
CA ASP A 105 -4.21 -14.26 4.96
C ASP A 105 -3.77 -12.89 4.41
N VAL A 106 -2.82 -12.27 5.12
CA VAL A 106 -2.20 -10.98 4.77
C VAL A 106 -0.70 -11.03 5.04
N VAL A 107 0.10 -10.51 4.11
CA VAL A 107 1.56 -10.37 4.27
C VAL A 107 1.96 -8.91 4.08
N PHE A 108 2.64 -8.35 5.06
CA PHE A 108 3.23 -7.02 5.01
C PHE A 108 4.72 -7.14 4.66
N GLY A 109 5.16 -6.38 3.66
CA GLY A 109 6.58 -6.15 3.46
C GLY A 109 7.09 -5.18 4.53
N SER A 110 8.26 -5.42 5.11
CA SER A 110 8.86 -4.51 6.07
C SER A 110 10.21 -4.00 5.60
N ARG A 111 10.40 -2.70 5.61
CA ARG A 111 11.66 -2.01 5.31
C ARG A 111 12.65 -2.11 6.47
N PHE A 112 12.21 -2.57 7.64
CA PHE A 112 12.98 -2.62 8.88
C PHE A 112 13.32 -4.04 9.35
N LEU A 113 12.68 -5.07 8.81
CA LEU A 113 13.12 -6.45 8.96
C LEU A 113 14.36 -6.67 8.09
N SER A 114 15.51 -6.90 8.74
CA SER A 114 16.82 -6.89 8.12
C SER A 114 17.07 -8.05 7.13
N GLY A 115 18.11 -7.90 6.31
CA GLY A 115 18.62 -8.87 5.35
C GLY A 115 18.56 -8.42 3.90
N ARG A 116 17.79 -7.38 3.59
CA ARG A 116 17.70 -6.78 2.24
C ARG A 116 18.39 -5.42 2.18
N PRO A 117 19.02 -5.06 1.07
CA PRO A 117 19.56 -3.72 0.87
C PRO A 117 18.43 -2.67 0.98
N HIS A 118 18.68 -1.59 1.68
CA HIS A 118 17.79 -0.45 1.71
C HIS A 118 18.58 0.86 1.74
N ARG A 119 18.07 1.88 1.07
CA ARG A 119 18.63 3.22 1.14
C ARG A 119 18.48 3.73 2.57
N VAL A 120 19.56 4.28 3.15
CA VAL A 120 19.52 4.84 4.50
C VAL A 120 18.50 5.97 4.56
N LEU A 121 17.51 5.81 5.42
CA LEU A 121 16.43 6.77 5.60
C LEU A 121 16.91 7.98 6.42
N TYR A 122 16.29 9.14 6.18
CA TYR A 122 16.49 10.28 7.05
C TYR A 122 16.06 9.96 8.48
N PHE A 123 16.86 10.36 9.47
CA PHE A 123 16.64 10.04 10.88
C PHE A 123 15.21 10.35 11.36
N TRP A 124 14.74 11.58 11.14
CA TRP A 124 13.41 12.00 11.59
C TRP A 124 12.28 11.25 10.89
N HIS A 125 12.51 10.84 9.67
CA HIS A 125 11.56 10.04 8.90
C HIS A 125 11.42 8.64 9.47
N SER A 126 12.55 7.99 9.73
CA SER A 126 12.59 6.69 10.38
C SER A 126 11.96 6.74 11.77
N MET A 127 12.28 7.79 12.55
CA MET A 127 11.69 7.99 13.88
C MET A 127 10.17 8.17 13.81
N GLY A 128 9.67 9.00 12.90
CA GLY A 128 8.24 9.21 12.70
C GLY A 128 7.51 7.92 12.34
N ASN A 129 8.07 7.13 11.42
CA ASN A 129 7.50 5.84 11.03
C ASN A 129 7.46 4.85 12.21
N ARG A 130 8.54 4.75 12.99
CA ARG A 130 8.59 3.90 14.20
C ARG A 130 7.56 4.31 15.24
N LEU A 131 7.36 5.60 15.45
CA LEU A 131 6.36 6.11 16.40
C LEU A 131 4.93 5.81 15.93
N LEU A 132 4.63 5.97 14.64
CA LEU A 132 3.33 5.62 14.06
C LEU A 132 3.08 4.11 14.15
N THR A 133 4.08 3.30 13.82
CA THR A 133 3.99 1.83 13.93
C THR A 133 3.78 1.40 15.39
N LEU A 134 4.53 1.98 16.34
CA LEU A 134 4.34 1.70 17.78
C LEU A 134 2.92 2.06 18.23
N ALA A 135 2.44 3.24 17.87
CA ALA A 135 1.07 3.64 18.18
C ALA A 135 0.05 2.66 17.59
N SER A 136 0.21 2.30 16.30
CA SER A 136 -0.66 1.32 15.65
C SER A 136 -0.65 -0.03 16.39
N ASN A 137 0.53 -0.54 16.76
CA ASN A 137 0.66 -1.79 17.53
C ASN A 137 -0.07 -1.74 18.85
N MET A 138 0.06 -0.63 19.60
CA MET A 138 -0.65 -0.45 20.90
C MET A 138 -2.18 -0.50 20.74
N PHE A 139 -2.71 0.06 19.65
CA PHE A 139 -4.16 0.14 19.42
C PHE A 139 -4.75 -1.09 18.72
N THR A 140 -3.95 -1.83 17.96
CA THR A 140 -4.37 -3.04 17.21
C THR A 140 -4.08 -4.33 17.98
N GLY A 141 -3.10 -4.32 18.90
CA GLY A 141 -2.56 -5.51 19.56
C GLY A 141 -1.60 -6.32 18.68
N LEU A 142 -1.16 -5.76 17.56
CA LEU A 142 -0.15 -6.35 16.68
C LEU A 142 1.28 -6.01 17.18
N ASN A 143 2.28 -6.64 16.56
CA ASN A 143 3.69 -6.32 16.78
C ASN A 143 4.40 -6.19 15.43
N LEU A 144 3.88 -5.32 14.56
CA LEU A 144 4.47 -5.01 13.28
C LEU A 144 5.75 -4.20 13.45
N SER A 145 6.69 -4.38 12.54
CA SER A 145 7.89 -3.55 12.44
C SER A 145 7.72 -2.35 11.50
N ASP A 146 6.77 -2.43 10.54
CA ASP A 146 6.52 -1.39 9.52
C ASP A 146 5.05 -1.32 9.09
N MET A 147 4.24 -0.56 9.82
CA MET A 147 2.82 -0.36 9.48
C MET A 147 2.64 0.47 8.19
N GLU A 148 3.53 1.44 7.93
CA GLU A 148 3.44 2.41 6.84
C GLU A 148 3.96 1.87 5.49
N THR A 149 4.36 0.59 5.41
CA THR A 149 4.79 -0.02 4.15
C THR A 149 3.67 0.00 3.10
N CYS A 150 4.02 0.25 1.84
CA CYS A 150 3.08 0.07 0.74
C CYS A 150 2.87 -1.41 0.41
N TYR A 151 3.94 -2.21 0.44
CA TYR A 151 3.85 -3.63 0.12
C TYR A 151 2.99 -4.39 1.12
N LYS A 152 1.75 -4.59 0.72
CA LYS A 152 0.76 -5.41 1.43
C LYS A 152 0.11 -6.35 0.44
N LEU A 153 0.28 -7.65 0.68
CA LEU A 153 -0.33 -8.73 -0.09
C LEU A 153 -1.51 -9.28 0.70
N PHE A 154 -2.65 -9.43 0.05
CA PHE A 154 -3.90 -9.89 0.66
C PHE A 154 -4.48 -11.08 -0.09
N ARG A 155 -5.13 -11.99 0.61
CA ARG A 155 -6.21 -12.77 -0.01
C ARG A 155 -7.35 -11.83 -0.37
N ARG A 156 -7.98 -11.99 -1.54
CA ARG A 156 -9.06 -11.09 -1.99
C ARG A 156 -10.23 -11.05 -1.02
N GLU A 157 -10.58 -12.19 -0.39
CA GLU A 157 -11.63 -12.26 0.63
C GLU A 157 -11.42 -11.30 1.82
N VAL A 158 -10.17 -11.03 2.20
CA VAL A 158 -9.84 -10.05 3.23
C VAL A 158 -10.28 -8.66 2.80
N LEU A 159 -9.96 -8.27 1.56
CA LEU A 159 -10.35 -6.96 1.00
C LEU A 159 -11.86 -6.85 0.81
N GLU A 160 -12.54 -7.91 0.42
CA GLU A 160 -14.00 -7.96 0.30
C GLU A 160 -14.71 -7.78 1.65
N SER A 161 -14.07 -8.22 2.75
CA SER A 161 -14.57 -8.06 4.11
C SER A 161 -14.39 -6.64 4.68
N ILE A 162 -13.58 -5.79 4.03
CA ILE A 162 -13.16 -4.49 4.53
C ILE A 162 -13.66 -3.37 3.61
N THR A 163 -14.33 -2.37 4.18
CA THR A 163 -14.64 -1.12 3.47
C THR A 163 -13.59 -0.07 3.79
N ILE A 164 -12.84 0.42 2.80
CA ILE A 164 -11.88 1.51 2.95
C ILE A 164 -12.63 2.85 2.93
N GLU A 165 -12.43 3.65 3.97
CA GLU A 165 -13.07 4.97 4.17
C GLU A 165 -12.10 6.13 3.87
N GLU A 166 -10.82 5.95 4.17
CA GLU A 166 -9.80 6.98 3.96
C GLU A 166 -9.49 7.17 2.48
N ASN A 167 -9.43 8.43 2.07
CA ASN A 167 -9.15 8.76 0.67
C ASN A 167 -7.66 9.00 0.39
N ARG A 168 -6.87 9.39 1.41
CA ARG A 168 -5.46 9.76 1.28
C ARG A 168 -4.55 8.78 2.03
N PHE A 169 -3.48 9.30 2.65
CA PHE A 169 -2.47 8.55 3.41
C PHE A 169 -2.96 8.06 4.79
N GLY A 170 -4.24 8.09 5.09
CA GLY A 170 -4.85 7.37 6.19
C GLY A 170 -5.13 5.90 5.87
N PHE A 171 -4.88 5.46 4.65
CA PHE A 171 -5.13 4.10 4.19
C PHE A 171 -4.30 3.07 4.98
N GLU A 172 -3.00 3.29 5.13
CA GLU A 172 -2.10 2.35 5.79
C GLU A 172 -2.52 2.03 7.24
N PRO A 173 -2.77 3.02 8.12
CA PRO A 173 -3.29 2.74 9.47
C PRO A 173 -4.72 2.22 9.47
N GLU A 174 -5.58 2.63 8.54
CA GLU A 174 -6.95 2.12 8.43
C GLU A 174 -6.98 0.64 8.09
N ILE A 175 -6.30 0.24 7.01
CA ILE A 175 -6.29 -1.16 6.55
C ILE A 175 -5.67 -2.07 7.62
N THR A 176 -4.58 -1.63 8.27
CA THR A 176 -3.92 -2.37 9.35
C THR A 176 -4.86 -2.61 10.52
N ALA A 177 -5.58 -1.58 10.96
CA ALA A 177 -6.53 -1.70 12.06
C ALA A 177 -7.72 -2.61 11.70
N LYS A 178 -8.23 -2.51 10.46
CA LYS A 178 -9.37 -3.33 10.01
C LYS A 178 -8.98 -4.79 9.82
N VAL A 179 -7.80 -5.09 9.29
CA VAL A 179 -7.26 -6.45 9.20
C VAL A 179 -7.10 -7.07 10.60
N ALA A 180 -6.50 -6.32 11.54
CA ALA A 180 -6.36 -6.77 12.92
C ALA A 180 -7.71 -7.04 13.61
N LYS A 181 -8.73 -6.21 13.34
CA LYS A 181 -10.10 -6.41 13.87
C LYS A 181 -10.78 -7.64 13.29
N GLY A 182 -10.53 -7.94 12.02
CA GLY A 182 -11.05 -9.12 11.36
C GLY A 182 -10.47 -10.42 11.88
N GLY A 183 -9.36 -10.38 12.62
CA GLY A 183 -8.70 -11.56 13.17
C GLY A 183 -7.93 -12.35 12.12
N TRP A 184 -7.60 -11.73 10.99
CA TRP A 184 -6.82 -12.34 9.92
C TRP A 184 -5.38 -12.64 10.34
N ARG A 185 -4.83 -13.72 9.80
CA ARG A 185 -3.43 -14.13 10.06
C ARG A 185 -2.49 -13.22 9.28
N ILE A 186 -1.66 -12.45 10.00
CA ILE A 186 -0.74 -11.46 9.41
C ILE A 186 0.68 -11.95 9.57
N TYR A 187 1.46 -11.90 8.49
CA TYR A 187 2.90 -12.14 8.47
C TYR A 187 3.64 -10.89 8.01
N GLU A 188 4.89 -10.74 8.42
CA GLU A 188 5.82 -9.75 7.88
C GLU A 188 6.98 -10.44 7.17
N VAL A 189 7.42 -9.85 6.05
CA VAL A 189 8.58 -10.28 5.26
C VAL A 189 9.49 -9.08 5.01
N GLY A 190 10.80 -9.23 5.21
CA GLY A 190 11.76 -8.17 4.91
C GLY A 190 11.86 -7.89 3.41
N ILE A 191 11.82 -6.62 3.05
CA ILE A 191 11.91 -6.15 1.65
C ILE A 191 13.04 -5.13 1.49
N SER A 192 13.52 -4.93 0.27
CA SER A 192 14.38 -3.81 -0.08
C SER A 192 13.59 -2.50 -0.17
N TYR A 193 14.29 -1.37 -0.13
CA TYR A 193 13.65 -0.07 -0.23
C TYR A 193 14.61 1.00 -0.76
N SER A 194 14.21 1.67 -1.84
CA SER A 194 14.97 2.73 -2.51
C SER A 194 14.26 4.07 -2.38
N GLY A 195 14.00 4.53 -1.13
CA GLY A 195 13.20 5.71 -0.86
C GLY A 195 13.69 6.98 -1.56
N ARG A 196 12.77 7.76 -2.12
CA ARG A 196 13.01 9.06 -2.76
C ARG A 196 13.44 10.12 -1.73
N THR A 197 14.30 11.02 -2.16
CA THR A 197 14.60 12.26 -1.42
C THR A 197 13.52 13.31 -1.62
N TYR A 198 13.55 14.39 -0.82
CA TYR A 198 12.65 15.53 -1.03
C TYR A 198 12.83 16.19 -2.41
N ALA A 199 14.07 16.21 -2.93
CA ALA A 199 14.37 16.72 -4.28
C ALA A 199 13.78 15.81 -5.39
N GLU A 200 13.60 14.53 -5.10
CA GLU A 200 13.02 13.53 -5.99
C GLU A 200 11.48 13.43 -5.86
N GLY A 201 10.82 14.37 -5.17
CA GLY A 201 9.36 14.50 -5.18
C GLY A 201 8.59 13.79 -4.07
N LYS A 202 9.19 13.60 -2.89
CA LYS A 202 8.49 13.01 -1.73
C LYS A 202 7.25 13.82 -1.34
N LYS A 203 6.08 13.15 -1.32
CA LYS A 203 4.75 13.80 -1.23
C LYS A 203 4.14 13.84 0.18
N ILE A 204 4.70 13.16 1.20
CA ILE A 204 4.11 13.03 2.55
C ILE A 204 4.51 14.22 3.44
N GLY A 205 3.54 14.84 4.10
CA GLY A 205 3.70 16.01 4.93
C GLY A 205 3.23 15.85 6.40
N ARG A 206 3.42 16.90 7.22
CA ARG A 206 3.01 16.91 8.65
C ARG A 206 1.51 16.68 8.86
N ARG A 207 0.66 17.11 7.92
CA ARG A 207 -0.80 16.90 7.98
C ARG A 207 -1.16 15.43 7.83
N ASP A 208 -0.40 14.69 7.01
CA ASP A 208 -0.62 13.26 6.80
C ASP A 208 -0.26 12.46 8.06
N ALA A 209 0.82 12.84 8.78
CA ALA A 209 1.17 12.24 10.06
C ALA A 209 0.06 12.45 11.12
N ALA A 210 -0.49 13.66 11.23
CA ALA A 210 -1.61 13.93 12.14
C ALA A 210 -2.86 13.10 11.77
N ARG A 211 -3.13 12.95 10.44
CA ARG A 211 -4.22 12.11 9.96
C ARG A 211 -3.99 10.63 10.29
N ALA A 212 -2.76 10.13 10.14
CA ALA A 212 -2.41 8.77 10.49
C ALA A 212 -2.70 8.46 11.97
N ILE A 213 -2.31 9.35 12.89
CA ILE A 213 -2.61 9.22 14.33
C ILE A 213 -4.14 9.15 14.55
N TYR A 214 -4.89 10.05 13.92
CA TYR A 214 -6.35 10.01 13.99
C TYR A 214 -6.90 8.67 13.50
N CYS A 215 -6.43 8.14 12.37
CA CYS A 215 -6.87 6.87 11.80
C CYS A 215 -6.54 5.67 12.70
N ILE A 216 -5.33 5.66 13.30
CA ILE A 216 -4.92 4.62 14.27
C ILE A 216 -5.96 4.51 15.41
N VAL A 217 -6.36 5.63 15.98
CA VAL A 217 -7.35 5.64 17.07
C VAL A 217 -8.74 5.31 16.53
N ARG A 218 -9.18 5.98 15.46
CA ARG A 218 -10.53 5.87 14.90
C ARG A 218 -10.90 4.45 14.50
N TYR A 219 -10.02 3.75 13.80
CA TYR A 219 -10.30 2.43 13.24
C TYR A 219 -9.94 1.27 14.17
N SER A 220 -9.32 1.55 15.32
CA SER A 220 -9.02 0.56 16.34
C SER A 220 -10.29 0.08 17.09
N ARG A 221 -10.16 -1.01 17.85
CA ARG A 221 -11.22 -1.48 18.77
C ARG A 221 -11.60 -0.44 19.83
N VAL A 222 -10.66 0.41 20.22
CA VAL A 222 -10.88 1.53 21.15
C VAL A 222 -11.80 2.58 20.52
N GLY A 223 -11.55 2.95 19.26
CA GLY A 223 -12.40 3.88 18.52
C GLY A 223 -13.85 3.40 18.38
N ASP A 224 -14.10 2.09 18.25
CA ASP A 224 -15.45 1.54 18.21
C ASP A 224 -16.20 1.71 19.53
N ARG A 225 -15.50 1.63 20.68
CA ARG A 225 -16.11 1.86 21.99
C ARG A 225 -16.60 3.31 22.16
N PHE A 226 -15.86 4.27 21.59
CA PHE A 226 -16.29 5.68 21.61
C PHE A 226 -17.49 5.93 20.69
N ARG A 227 -17.55 5.29 19.51
CA ARG A 227 -18.68 5.43 18.58
C ARG A 227 -20.00 4.84 19.09
N ARG A 228 -19.96 3.82 19.95
CA ARG A 228 -21.17 3.19 20.53
C ARG A 228 -21.75 3.97 21.69
N ARG A 229 -21.06 4.98 22.22
CA ARG A 229 -21.46 5.78 23.38
C ARG A 229 -21.95 7.19 23.03
N GLY A 230 -21.87 7.60 21.78
CA GLY A 230 -22.43 8.85 21.24
C GLY A 230 -23.51 8.58 20.21
#